data_9acc1639b04cb6c0dcdd76a6e2882d9c
#
_entry.id   9acc1639b04cb6c0dcdd76a6e2882d9c
#
_cell.length_a   1.000
_cell.length_b   1.000
_cell.length_c   1.000
_cell.angle_alpha   90.00
_cell.angle_beta   90.00
_cell.angle_gamma   90.00
#
_symmetry.space_group_name_H-M   'P 1'
#
loop_
_entity.id
_entity.type
_entity.pdbx_description
1 polymer ?
#
loop_
_entity_poly.entity_id
_entity_poly.type
_entity_poly.pdbx_seq_one_letter_code
_entity_poly.pdbx_strand_id
1 'polypeptide(L)'
;MATAELLPKERLWGAAFFYLVLGVACFSALGLTLQAQPLFPFQLDSLPWSNAWLIMTVGDYYGSALCLCGFIVATEPAAQAAAWSLGCLLLGSPVCCLYMLYRLHYHRTLRLFDRHSHAVVD
;
A
#
# COMPACT_ATOMS: atom_id res chain seq x y z
N MET A 1 14.63 1.59 -20.66
CA MET A 1 14.30 1.53 -19.23
C MET A 1 14.60 2.84 -18.60
N ALA A 2 13.63 3.42 -17.95
CA ALA A 2 13.86 4.63 -17.20
C ALA A 2 14.87 4.31 -16.09
N THR A 3 15.97 5.04 -16.10
CA THR A 3 16.88 5.07 -14.94
C THR A 3 16.05 5.43 -13.73
N ALA A 4 16.22 4.69 -12.64
CA ALA A 4 15.55 4.98 -11.37
C ALA A 4 16.04 6.35 -10.90
N GLU A 5 15.34 7.41 -11.34
CA GLU A 5 15.64 8.74 -10.87
C GLU A 5 15.26 8.83 -9.40
N LEU A 6 16.21 9.24 -8.59
CA LEU A 6 15.93 9.56 -7.20
C LEU A 6 14.85 10.64 -7.19
N LEU A 7 13.80 10.41 -6.38
CA LEU A 7 12.74 11.39 -6.23
C LEU A 7 13.35 12.73 -5.80
N PRO A 8 12.90 13.85 -6.40
CA PRO A 8 13.32 15.15 -5.93
C PRO A 8 12.98 15.31 -4.45
N LYS A 9 13.83 16.03 -3.72
CA LYS A 9 13.75 16.16 -2.27
C LYS A 9 12.35 16.58 -1.79
N GLU A 10 11.69 17.44 -2.54
CA GLU A 10 10.34 17.90 -2.23
C GLU A 10 9.30 16.78 -2.29
N ARG A 11 9.38 15.91 -3.31
CA ARG A 11 8.50 14.75 -3.44
C ARG A 11 8.79 13.70 -2.37
N LEU A 12 10.05 13.55 -2.00
CA LEU A 12 10.44 12.63 -0.93
C LEU A 12 9.79 13.03 0.40
N TRP A 13 9.83 14.32 0.73
CA TRP A 13 9.20 14.84 1.95
C TRP A 13 7.68 14.70 1.89
N GLY A 14 7.07 14.97 0.74
CA GLY A 14 5.63 14.80 0.55
C GLY A 14 5.19 13.35 0.73
N ALA A 15 5.92 12.41 0.15
CA ALA A 15 5.64 10.98 0.30
C ALA A 15 5.84 10.53 1.75
N ALA A 16 6.93 10.96 2.39
CA ALA A 16 7.20 10.64 3.79
C ALA A 16 6.08 11.15 4.71
N PHE A 17 5.64 12.37 4.49
CA PHE A 17 4.54 12.97 5.25
C PHE A 17 3.24 12.18 5.05
N PHE A 18 2.92 11.83 3.81
CA PHE A 18 1.72 11.04 3.49
C PHE A 18 1.71 9.70 4.24
N TYR A 19 2.82 8.95 4.16
CA TYR A 19 2.90 7.66 4.82
C TYR A 19 2.94 7.78 6.34
N LEU A 20 3.55 8.84 6.87
CA LEU A 20 3.55 9.11 8.30
C LEU A 20 2.12 9.35 8.81
N VAL A 21 1.37 10.22 8.14
CA VAL A 21 -0.02 10.53 8.49
C VAL A 21 -0.90 9.28 8.39
N LEU A 22 -0.74 8.53 7.31
CA LEU A 22 -1.47 7.27 7.10
C LEU A 22 -1.16 6.25 8.20
N GLY A 23 0.13 6.09 8.54
CA GLY A 23 0.56 5.19 9.60
C GLY A 23 0.01 5.60 10.96
N VAL A 24 0.10 6.87 11.32
CA VAL A 24 -0.44 7.38 12.59
C VAL A 24 -1.95 7.16 12.65
N ALA A 25 -2.66 7.44 11.57
CA ALA A 25 -4.11 7.23 11.50
C ALA A 25 -4.47 5.75 11.69
N CYS A 26 -3.76 4.85 11.03
CA CYS A 26 -3.99 3.41 11.14
C CYS A 26 -3.69 2.88 12.55
N PHE A 27 -2.57 3.29 13.14
CA PHE A 27 -2.22 2.87 14.51
C PHE A 27 -3.20 3.44 15.54
N SER A 28 -3.64 4.68 15.37
CA SER A 28 -4.63 5.28 16.25
C SER A 28 -5.97 4.57 16.17
N ALA A 29 -6.43 4.27 14.97
CA ALA A 29 -7.66 3.53 14.75
C ALA A 29 -7.61 2.14 15.36
N LEU A 30 -6.48 1.44 15.17
CA LEU A 30 -6.28 0.11 15.77
C LEU A 30 -6.28 0.19 17.30
N GLY A 31 -5.55 1.14 17.87
CA GLY A 31 -5.50 1.33 19.33
C GLY A 31 -6.86 1.62 19.94
N LEU A 32 -7.63 2.52 19.32
CA LEU A 32 -8.97 2.85 19.78
C LEU A 32 -9.93 1.65 19.67
N THR A 33 -9.83 0.88 18.60
CA THR A 33 -10.65 -0.31 18.41
C THR A 33 -10.32 -1.38 19.44
N LEU A 34 -9.03 -1.59 19.74
CA LEU A 34 -8.60 -2.53 20.76
C LEU A 34 -9.06 -2.13 22.16
N GLN A 35 -9.08 -0.83 22.48
CA GLN A 35 -9.57 -0.35 23.75
C GLN A 35 -11.08 -0.50 23.89
N ALA A 36 -11.83 -0.19 22.82
CA ALA A 36 -13.28 -0.25 22.84
C ALA A 36 -13.79 -1.70 22.78
N GLN A 37 -13.19 -2.52 21.93
CA GLN A 37 -13.61 -3.91 21.70
C GLN A 37 -12.36 -4.79 21.56
N PRO A 38 -11.89 -5.41 22.65
CA PRO A 38 -10.70 -6.26 22.59
C PRO A 38 -10.84 -7.38 21.55
N LEU A 39 -9.77 -7.66 20.83
CA LEU A 39 -9.79 -8.70 19.79
C LEU A 39 -9.99 -10.10 20.39
N PHE A 40 -9.35 -10.37 21.52
CA PHE A 40 -9.46 -11.65 22.21
C PHE A 40 -10.19 -11.48 23.55
N PRO A 41 -11.13 -12.37 23.91
CA PRO A 41 -11.65 -13.48 23.10
C PRO A 41 -12.53 -13.03 21.94
N PHE A 42 -12.60 -13.84 20.88
CA PHE A 42 -13.49 -13.55 19.75
C PHE A 42 -14.95 -13.59 20.19
N GLN A 43 -15.65 -12.49 19.92
CA GLN A 43 -17.07 -12.35 20.26
C GLN A 43 -17.90 -12.30 18.99
N LEU A 44 -17.90 -13.39 18.24
CA LEU A 44 -18.57 -13.46 16.94
C LEU A 44 -20.08 -13.23 17.04
N ASP A 45 -20.69 -13.54 18.20
CA ASP A 45 -22.11 -13.31 18.44
C ASP A 45 -22.44 -11.87 18.85
N SER A 46 -21.41 -11.05 19.13
CA SER A 46 -21.61 -9.66 19.52
C SER A 46 -21.64 -8.76 18.30
N LEU A 47 -22.77 -8.10 18.06
CA LEU A 47 -22.91 -7.16 16.95
C LEU A 47 -21.97 -5.95 17.07
N PRO A 48 -21.81 -5.31 18.26
CA PRO A 48 -20.85 -4.20 18.42
C PRO A 48 -19.41 -4.62 18.12
N TRP A 49 -18.99 -5.77 18.57
CA TRP A 49 -17.65 -6.30 18.32
C TRP A 49 -17.43 -6.58 16.84
N SER A 50 -18.40 -7.27 16.21
CA SER A 50 -18.33 -7.60 14.78
C SER A 50 -18.30 -6.34 13.91
N ASN A 51 -19.11 -5.34 14.21
CA ASN A 51 -19.12 -4.07 13.47
C ASN A 51 -17.81 -3.32 13.63
N ALA A 52 -17.27 -3.23 14.84
CA ALA A 52 -16.02 -2.52 15.10
C ALA A 52 -14.85 -3.15 14.31
N TRP A 53 -14.75 -4.46 14.34
CA TRP A 53 -13.68 -5.18 13.65
C TRP A 53 -13.89 -5.23 12.14
N LEU A 54 -15.13 -5.24 11.66
CA LEU A 54 -15.42 -5.11 10.23
C LEU A 54 -14.95 -3.77 9.71
N ILE A 55 -15.30 -2.68 10.40
CA ILE A 55 -14.85 -1.33 10.03
C ILE A 55 -13.33 -1.23 10.08
N MET A 56 -12.71 -1.79 11.11
CA MET A 56 -11.24 -1.80 11.23
C MET A 56 -10.59 -2.58 10.09
N THR A 57 -11.15 -3.73 9.72
CA THR A 57 -10.65 -4.56 8.62
C THR A 57 -10.74 -3.81 7.28
N VAL A 58 -11.85 -3.12 7.04
CA VAL A 58 -12.03 -2.30 5.84
C VAL A 58 -11.02 -1.15 5.82
N GLY A 59 -10.83 -0.47 6.93
CA GLY A 59 -9.84 0.62 7.05
C GLY A 59 -8.43 0.12 6.84
N ASP A 60 -8.08 -1.01 7.41
CA ASP A 60 -6.77 -1.63 7.23
C ASP A 60 -6.52 -2.03 5.77
N TYR A 61 -7.53 -2.60 5.13
CA TYR A 61 -7.47 -2.93 3.71
C TYR A 61 -7.18 -1.70 2.85
N TYR A 62 -7.92 -0.61 3.05
CA TYR A 62 -7.71 0.62 2.29
C TYR A 62 -6.36 1.26 2.61
N GLY A 63 -5.90 1.18 3.85
CA GLY A 63 -4.56 1.64 4.23
C GLY A 63 -3.48 0.91 3.45
N SER A 64 -3.55 -0.41 3.40
CA SER A 64 -2.61 -1.25 2.64
C SER A 64 -2.70 -0.98 1.14
N ALA A 65 -3.92 -0.83 0.61
CA ALA A 65 -4.15 -0.54 -0.80
C ALA A 65 -3.55 0.81 -1.20
N LEU A 66 -3.68 1.82 -0.35
CA LEU A 66 -3.07 3.14 -0.61
C LEU A 66 -1.55 3.07 -0.61
N CYS A 67 -0.95 2.27 0.26
CA CYS A 67 0.50 2.04 0.26
C CYS A 67 0.95 1.42 -1.05
N LEU A 68 0.24 0.41 -1.54
CA LEU A 68 0.55 -0.23 -2.81
C LEU A 68 0.32 0.72 -3.99
N CYS A 69 -0.74 1.52 -3.96
CA CYS A 69 -1.00 2.55 -4.98
C CYS A 69 0.13 3.57 -5.05
N GLY A 70 0.67 4.00 -3.92
CA GLY A 70 1.83 4.88 -3.88
C GLY A 70 3.04 4.26 -4.57
N PHE A 71 3.28 2.98 -4.35
CA PHE A 71 4.34 2.24 -5.01
C PHE A 71 4.11 2.16 -6.53
N ILE A 72 2.87 1.85 -6.94
CA ILE A 72 2.50 1.74 -8.36
C ILE A 72 2.68 3.08 -9.07
N VAL A 73 2.23 4.17 -8.46
CA VAL A 73 2.36 5.52 -9.03
C VAL A 73 3.83 5.91 -9.19
N ALA A 74 4.68 5.48 -8.27
CA ALA A 74 6.11 5.78 -8.32
C ALA A 74 6.85 4.98 -9.40
N THR A 75 6.33 3.81 -9.81
CA THR A 75 7.05 2.88 -10.69
C THR A 75 6.48 2.77 -12.09
N GLU A 76 5.21 3.13 -12.30
CA GLU A 76 4.54 2.96 -13.58
C GLU A 76 4.21 4.30 -14.25
N PRO A 77 4.07 4.33 -15.61
CA PRO A 77 3.58 5.53 -16.29
C PRO A 77 2.18 5.93 -15.81
N ALA A 78 1.85 7.21 -15.89
CA ALA A 78 0.64 7.77 -15.30
C ALA A 78 -0.65 7.02 -15.66
N ALA A 79 -0.82 6.66 -16.94
CA ALA A 79 -2.03 5.96 -17.39
C ALA A 79 -2.13 4.55 -16.80
N GLN A 80 -1.03 3.79 -16.83
CA GLN A 80 -0.98 2.44 -16.25
C GLN A 80 -1.10 2.49 -14.73
N ALA A 81 -0.46 3.46 -14.10
CA ALA A 81 -0.53 3.65 -12.65
C ALA A 81 -1.98 3.90 -12.20
N ALA A 82 -2.70 4.76 -12.93
CA ALA A 82 -4.10 5.04 -12.64
C ALA A 82 -4.97 3.78 -12.77
N ALA A 83 -4.78 3.01 -13.85
CA ALA A 83 -5.55 1.79 -14.10
C ALA A 83 -5.29 0.73 -13.01
N TRP A 84 -4.03 0.47 -12.68
CA TRP A 84 -3.67 -0.50 -11.64
C TRP A 84 -4.14 -0.07 -10.25
N SER A 85 -3.96 1.21 -9.92
CA SER A 85 -4.39 1.75 -8.63
C SER A 85 -5.90 1.66 -8.45
N LEU A 86 -6.65 2.04 -9.49
CA LEU A 86 -8.11 1.95 -9.47
C LEU A 86 -8.56 0.51 -9.32
N GLY A 87 -7.95 -0.41 -10.05
CA GLY A 87 -8.24 -1.84 -9.93
C GLY A 87 -7.97 -2.37 -8.53
N CYS A 88 -6.84 -2.00 -7.92
CA CYS A 88 -6.50 -2.40 -6.56
C CYS A 88 -7.50 -1.87 -5.54
N LEU A 89 -7.97 -0.64 -5.71
CA LEU A 89 -8.93 -0.03 -4.78
C LEU A 89 -10.34 -0.63 -4.92
N LEU A 90 -10.76 -0.96 -6.13
CA LEU A 90 -12.11 -1.46 -6.39
C LEU A 90 -12.23 -2.98 -6.22
N LEU A 91 -11.27 -3.74 -6.73
CA LEU A 91 -11.32 -5.20 -6.78
C LEU A 91 -10.44 -5.87 -5.73
N GLY A 92 -9.48 -5.16 -5.18
CA GLY A 92 -8.70 -5.62 -4.05
C GLY A 92 -7.58 -6.59 -4.37
N SER A 93 -7.44 -7.60 -3.53
CA SER A 93 -6.33 -8.54 -3.55
C SER A 93 -6.11 -9.26 -4.89
N PRO A 94 -7.14 -9.69 -5.65
CA PRO A 94 -6.90 -10.30 -6.95
C PRO A 94 -6.12 -9.41 -7.91
N VAL A 95 -6.45 -8.12 -7.98
CA VAL A 95 -5.75 -7.18 -8.85
C VAL A 95 -4.34 -6.91 -8.35
N CYS A 96 -4.14 -6.85 -7.03
CA CYS A 96 -2.81 -6.71 -6.43
C CYS A 96 -1.91 -7.89 -6.82
N CYS A 97 -2.43 -9.11 -6.78
CA CYS A 97 -1.71 -10.30 -7.20
C CYS A 97 -1.38 -10.28 -8.69
N LEU A 98 -2.34 -9.87 -9.53
CA LEU A 98 -2.12 -9.71 -10.96
C LEU A 98 -1.04 -8.67 -11.25
N TYR A 99 -1.02 -7.57 -10.52
CA TYR A 99 0.02 -6.55 -10.67
C TYR A 99 1.40 -7.10 -10.32
N MET A 100 1.50 -7.88 -9.25
CA MET A 100 2.76 -8.52 -8.87
C MET A 100 3.24 -9.51 -9.92
N LEU A 101 2.33 -10.31 -10.49
CA LEU A 101 2.63 -11.22 -11.60
C LEU A 101 3.08 -10.45 -12.85
N TYR A 102 2.41 -9.33 -13.15
CA TYR A 102 2.80 -8.45 -14.24
C TYR A 102 4.22 -7.93 -14.05
N ARG A 103 4.57 -7.48 -12.85
CA ARG A 103 5.94 -7.00 -12.57
C ARG A 103 6.97 -8.10 -12.72
N LEU A 104 6.68 -9.30 -12.23
CA LEU A 104 7.58 -10.44 -12.36
C LEU A 104 7.79 -10.84 -13.83
N HIS A 105 6.74 -10.75 -14.63
CA HIS A 105 6.82 -11.14 -16.03
C HIS A 105 7.54 -10.10 -16.90
N TYR A 106 7.18 -8.84 -16.77
CA TYR A 106 7.69 -7.77 -17.63
C TYR A 106 8.98 -7.14 -17.10
N HIS A 107 9.06 -6.89 -15.81
CA HIS A 107 10.24 -6.26 -15.20
C HIS A 107 11.23 -7.28 -14.64
N ARG A 108 10.82 -8.53 -14.47
CA ARG A 108 11.62 -9.64 -13.93
C ARG A 108 12.26 -9.35 -12.58
N THR A 109 11.73 -8.37 -11.85
CA THR A 109 12.25 -8.00 -10.54
C THR A 109 11.13 -7.40 -9.69
N LEU A 110 11.17 -7.69 -8.40
CA LEU A 110 10.34 -7.03 -7.39
C LEU A 110 11.07 -5.87 -6.73
N ARG A 111 12.31 -5.61 -7.14
CA ARG A 111 13.09 -4.51 -6.57
C ARG A 111 12.67 -3.18 -7.17
N LEU A 112 12.63 -2.15 -6.33
CA LEU A 112 12.37 -0.78 -6.74
C LEU A 112 13.55 -0.22 -7.55
N PHE A 113 14.77 -0.66 -7.23
CA PHE A 113 15.98 -0.21 -7.88
C PHE A 113 16.77 -1.41 -8.39
N ASP A 114 17.24 -1.32 -9.62
CA ASP A 114 18.13 -2.33 -10.18
C ASP A 114 19.55 -2.06 -9.71
N ARG A 115 20.15 -3.02 -9.02
CA ARG A 115 21.53 -2.92 -8.52
C ARG A 115 22.56 -2.77 -9.65
N HIS A 116 22.19 -3.23 -10.84
CA HIS A 116 23.12 -3.21 -11.97
C HIS A 116 23.32 -1.82 -12.56
N SER A 117 22.41 -0.87 -12.33
CA SER A 117 22.58 0.48 -12.84
C SER A 117 23.64 1.28 -12.08
N HIS A 118 24.00 0.86 -10.88
CA HIS A 118 25.06 1.50 -10.10
C HIS A 118 26.48 0.98 -10.39
N ALA A 119 26.59 -0.21 -10.98
CA ALA A 119 27.89 -0.80 -11.30
C ALA A 119 28.52 -0.27 -12.58
N VAL A 120 27.78 0.49 -13.38
CA VAL A 120 28.25 1.02 -14.68
C VAL A 120 28.73 2.47 -14.60
N VAL A 121 28.59 3.11 -13.44
CA VAL A 121 28.97 4.53 -13.25
C VAL A 121 30.35 4.68 -12.59
N ASP A 122 30.93 3.58 -12.14
CA ASP A 122 32.33 3.53 -11.67
C ASP A 122 33.22 2.96 -12.79
#